data_b5480018e478fc2c4f7ce51b429a5bf4
#
_entry.id   b5480018e478fc2c4f7ce51b429a5bf4
#
_cell.length_a   1.000
_cell.length_b   1.000
_cell.length_c   1.000
_cell.angle_alpha   90.00
_cell.angle_beta   90.00
_cell.angle_gamma   90.00
#
_symmetry.space_group_name_H-M   'P 1'
#
loop_
_entity.id
_entity.type
_entity.pdbx_description
1 polymer ?
#
loop_
_entity_poly.entity_id
_entity_poly.type
_entity_poly.pdbx_seq_one_letter_code
_entity_poly.pdbx_strand_id
1 'polypeptide(L)'
;QRNLLKNYPSKMKILDKKLFDELTIIWNTDDLKRLKPSPFDEAKWGLAIIEDSLWDTIPKVYRRLNSIFVQNMGKGLPKNFNPIEFGSWMGGDRDGNPNVTAEVTKKVILLSRWEAAKLYEKYLTKLIRSYSMEKCSKKIKRKVGKSFEPYRVFLRPLRDKMRTTHRSIEQYLVSKKPLDNRKLLNSREEILKPLRVVRESLEQNQNENIASGELLDLMRRAKCFGINLARLDIRQESIRHS
;
A
#
# COMPACT_ATOMS: atom_id res chain seq x y z
N GLN A 1 22.52 -20.40 -1.06
CA GLN A 1 21.64 -21.08 -2.05
C GLN A 1 22.42 -22.01 -3.00
N ARG A 2 23.61 -21.61 -3.51
CA ARG A 2 24.42 -22.45 -4.41
C ARG A 2 24.76 -23.83 -3.83
N ASN A 3 25.02 -23.93 -2.51
CA ASN A 3 25.38 -25.20 -1.87
C ASN A 3 24.18 -26.15 -1.68
N LEU A 4 22.95 -25.63 -1.61
CA LEU A 4 21.73 -26.41 -1.51
C LEU A 4 21.26 -26.99 -2.84
N LEU A 5 21.75 -26.46 -3.96
CA LEU A 5 21.34 -26.85 -5.31
C LEU A 5 22.30 -27.86 -6.00
N LYS A 6 23.45 -28.17 -5.37
CA LYS A 6 24.41 -29.14 -5.92
C LYS A 6 23.79 -30.53 -6.22
N ASN A 7 22.72 -30.90 -5.52
CA ASN A 7 22.01 -32.16 -5.69
C ASN A 7 20.92 -32.12 -6.80
N TYR A 8 20.79 -30.98 -7.52
CA TYR A 8 19.76 -30.81 -8.56
C TYR A 8 20.35 -30.18 -9.83
N PRO A 9 21.13 -30.93 -10.63
CA PRO A 9 21.80 -30.40 -11.83
C PRO A 9 20.86 -29.74 -12.85
N SER A 10 19.64 -30.24 -13.00
CA SER A 10 18.63 -29.70 -13.92
C SER A 10 18.14 -28.30 -13.45
N LYS A 11 17.99 -28.08 -12.13
CA LYS A 11 17.62 -26.77 -11.58
C LYS A 11 18.77 -25.76 -11.73
N MET A 12 20.02 -26.22 -11.60
CA MET A 12 21.19 -25.35 -11.84
C MET A 12 21.22 -24.85 -13.28
N LYS A 13 21.03 -25.71 -14.28
CA LYS A 13 20.97 -25.30 -15.70
C LYS A 13 19.90 -24.28 -15.99
N ILE A 14 18.71 -24.42 -15.35
CA ILE A 14 17.61 -23.46 -15.50
C ILE A 14 17.96 -22.11 -14.87
N LEU A 15 18.63 -22.11 -13.71
CA LEU A 15 19.06 -20.87 -13.04
C LEU A 15 20.18 -20.19 -13.80
N ASP A 16 21.15 -20.95 -14.30
CA ASP A 16 22.26 -20.42 -15.12
C ASP A 16 21.73 -19.80 -16.42
N LYS A 17 20.76 -20.46 -17.07
CA LYS A 17 20.11 -19.89 -18.24
C LYS A 17 19.38 -18.58 -17.91
N LYS A 18 18.57 -18.55 -16.85
CA LYS A 18 17.90 -17.32 -16.41
C LYS A 18 18.87 -16.20 -16.10
N LEU A 19 19.96 -16.51 -15.39
CA LEU A 19 21.01 -15.54 -15.10
C LEU A 19 21.65 -15.00 -16.38
N PHE A 20 21.93 -15.88 -17.34
CA PHE A 20 22.47 -15.47 -18.65
C PHE A 20 21.50 -14.61 -19.43
N ASP A 21 20.20 -14.95 -19.43
CA ASP A 21 19.15 -14.17 -20.09
C ASP A 21 19.05 -12.76 -19.45
N GLU A 22 19.05 -12.67 -18.12
CA GLU A 22 19.01 -11.38 -17.39
C GLU A 22 20.28 -10.54 -17.66
N LEU A 23 21.46 -11.15 -17.64
CA LEU A 23 22.70 -10.46 -17.97
C LEU A 23 22.71 -9.96 -19.41
N THR A 24 22.17 -10.76 -20.35
CA THR A 24 22.06 -10.37 -21.76
C THR A 24 21.10 -9.19 -21.94
N ILE A 25 19.97 -9.19 -21.22
CA ILE A 25 19.02 -8.06 -21.22
C ILE A 25 19.73 -6.81 -20.70
N ILE A 26 20.41 -6.89 -19.54
CA ILE A 26 21.14 -5.75 -18.94
C ILE A 26 22.21 -5.24 -19.91
N TRP A 27 22.98 -6.15 -20.51
CA TRP A 27 24.05 -5.77 -21.45
C TRP A 27 23.56 -5.04 -22.70
N ASN A 28 22.38 -5.42 -23.20
CA ASN A 28 21.78 -4.82 -24.39
C ASN A 28 20.83 -3.66 -24.05
N THR A 29 20.65 -3.33 -22.75
CA THR A 29 19.80 -2.20 -22.35
C THR A 29 20.58 -0.89 -22.56
N ASP A 30 19.98 0.03 -23.33
CA ASP A 30 20.49 1.40 -23.46
C ASP A 30 20.12 2.20 -22.20
N ASP A 31 21.04 2.24 -21.23
CA ASP A 31 20.87 2.98 -19.97
C ASP A 31 21.00 4.51 -20.14
N LEU A 32 21.36 4.98 -21.33
CA LEU A 32 21.46 6.41 -21.59
C LEU A 32 20.07 7.04 -21.71
N LYS A 33 19.59 7.61 -20.63
CA LYS A 33 18.39 8.43 -20.64
C LYS A 33 18.65 9.68 -21.49
N ARG A 34 18.20 9.66 -22.73
CA ARG A 34 18.34 10.76 -23.69
C ARG A 34 17.60 12.02 -23.27
N LEU A 35 16.59 11.88 -22.39
CA LEU A 35 15.83 13.00 -21.82
C LEU A 35 16.05 13.02 -20.30
N LYS A 36 16.39 14.19 -19.77
CA LYS A 36 16.45 14.41 -18.32
C LYS A 36 15.04 14.21 -17.71
N PRO A 37 14.87 13.30 -16.73
CA PRO A 37 13.57 13.06 -16.13
C PRO A 37 13.06 14.32 -15.43
N SER A 38 11.75 14.55 -15.51
CA SER A 38 11.12 15.57 -14.70
C SER A 38 10.99 15.12 -13.24
N PRO A 39 10.86 16.04 -12.27
CA PRO A 39 10.60 15.67 -10.87
C PRO A 39 9.33 14.82 -10.69
N PHE A 40 8.36 14.95 -11.60
CA PHE A 40 7.16 14.14 -11.61
C PHE A 40 7.44 12.70 -12.07
N ASP A 41 8.34 12.51 -13.04
CA ASP A 41 8.73 11.17 -13.51
C ASP A 41 9.58 10.44 -12.46
N GLU A 42 10.46 11.16 -11.75
CA GLU A 42 11.20 10.61 -10.60
C GLU A 42 10.25 10.12 -9.51
N ALA A 43 9.22 10.93 -9.19
CA ALA A 43 8.20 10.54 -8.23
C ALA A 43 7.41 9.28 -8.66
N LYS A 44 7.07 9.15 -9.94
CA LYS A 44 6.43 7.94 -10.49
C LYS A 44 7.28 6.70 -10.28
N TRP A 45 8.59 6.79 -10.56
CA TRP A 45 9.50 5.65 -10.37
C TRP A 45 9.63 5.26 -8.90
N GLY A 46 9.77 6.25 -8.01
CA GLY A 46 9.82 5.96 -6.57
C GLY A 46 8.54 5.32 -6.04
N LEU A 47 7.37 5.76 -6.51
CA LEU A 47 6.10 5.16 -6.13
C LEU A 47 5.94 3.73 -6.69
N ALA A 48 6.43 3.45 -7.91
CA ALA A 48 6.44 2.11 -8.48
C ALA A 48 7.27 1.13 -7.64
N ILE A 49 8.43 1.55 -7.10
CA ILE A 49 9.23 0.72 -6.18
C ILE A 49 8.43 0.39 -4.91
N ILE A 50 7.67 1.35 -4.38
CA ILE A 50 6.84 1.11 -3.19
C ILE A 50 5.72 0.11 -3.53
N GLU A 51 5.07 0.25 -4.69
CA GLU A 51 4.02 -0.67 -5.16
C GLU A 51 4.57 -2.10 -5.34
N ASP A 52 5.65 -2.24 -6.11
CA ASP A 52 6.15 -3.54 -6.55
C ASP A 52 6.90 -4.31 -5.47
N SER A 53 7.54 -3.60 -4.52
CA SER A 53 8.42 -4.23 -3.53
C SER A 53 7.91 -4.07 -2.10
N LEU A 54 7.70 -2.83 -1.65
CA LEU A 54 7.45 -2.56 -0.22
C LEU A 54 6.04 -2.94 0.21
N TRP A 55 5.04 -2.76 -0.67
CA TRP A 55 3.64 -3.05 -0.36
C TRP A 55 3.41 -4.50 0.09
N ASP A 56 4.04 -5.46 -0.57
CA ASP A 56 3.92 -6.88 -0.22
C ASP A 56 4.97 -7.35 0.78
N THR A 57 6.05 -6.61 0.95
CA THR A 57 7.11 -6.94 1.91
C THR A 57 6.72 -6.56 3.33
N ILE A 58 6.07 -5.43 3.55
CA ILE A 58 5.69 -4.95 4.88
C ILE A 58 4.91 -5.98 5.71
N PRO A 59 3.84 -6.62 5.25
CA PRO A 59 3.16 -7.66 6.01
C PRO A 59 4.06 -8.85 6.37
N LYS A 60 4.97 -9.24 5.49
CA LYS A 60 5.93 -10.34 5.72
C LYS A 60 6.90 -9.99 6.84
N VAL A 61 7.43 -8.76 6.85
CA VAL A 61 8.29 -8.25 7.93
C VAL A 61 7.56 -8.26 9.26
N TYR A 62 6.33 -7.74 9.32
CA TYR A 62 5.53 -7.76 10.53
C TYR A 62 5.21 -9.18 11.03
N ARG A 63 4.93 -10.12 10.13
CA ARG A 63 4.71 -11.53 10.51
C ARG A 63 5.95 -12.14 11.11
N ARG A 64 7.14 -11.91 10.50
CA ARG A 64 8.40 -12.39 11.00
C ARG A 64 8.75 -11.78 12.36
N LEU A 65 8.59 -10.47 12.53
CA LEU A 65 8.76 -9.79 13.82
C LEU A 65 7.81 -10.37 14.87
N ASN A 66 6.54 -10.54 14.54
CA ASN A 66 5.57 -11.13 15.46
C ASN A 66 5.97 -12.54 15.90
N SER A 67 6.45 -13.37 14.97
CA SER A 67 6.95 -14.73 15.29
C SER A 67 8.13 -14.69 16.25
N ILE A 68 9.11 -13.80 16.03
CA ILE A 68 10.25 -13.61 16.90
C ILE A 68 9.80 -13.14 18.31
N PHE A 69 8.86 -12.20 18.39
CA PHE A 69 8.32 -11.74 19.66
C PHE A 69 7.61 -12.86 20.43
N VAL A 70 6.79 -13.66 19.74
CA VAL A 70 6.12 -14.82 20.37
C VAL A 70 7.14 -15.82 20.91
N GLN A 71 8.17 -16.15 20.11
CA GLN A 71 9.20 -17.12 20.50
C GLN A 71 10.04 -16.66 21.71
N ASN A 72 10.38 -15.38 21.79
CA ASN A 72 11.28 -14.87 22.82
C ASN A 72 10.55 -14.29 24.05
N MET A 73 9.34 -13.78 23.89
CA MET A 73 8.59 -13.07 24.94
C MET A 73 7.26 -13.74 25.30
N GLY A 74 6.91 -14.86 24.67
CA GLY A 74 5.65 -15.58 24.90
C GLY A 74 4.38 -14.84 24.44
N LYS A 75 4.51 -13.66 23.85
CA LYS A 75 3.38 -12.85 23.38
C LYS A 75 3.72 -12.12 22.10
N GLY A 76 2.69 -11.92 21.25
CA GLY A 76 2.85 -11.25 19.96
C GLY A 76 2.98 -9.73 20.06
N LEU A 77 3.20 -9.10 18.90
CA LEU A 77 3.32 -7.65 18.80
C LEU A 77 2.06 -6.93 19.30
N PRO A 78 2.22 -5.79 19.98
CA PRO A 78 1.08 -4.96 20.41
C PRO A 78 0.16 -4.59 19.25
N LYS A 79 -1.15 -4.51 19.50
CA LYS A 79 -2.14 -4.18 18.45
C LYS A 79 -1.87 -2.85 17.72
N ASN A 80 -1.22 -1.90 18.42
CA ASN A 80 -0.91 -0.57 17.87
C ASN A 80 0.54 -0.43 17.39
N PHE A 81 1.30 -1.51 17.37
CA PHE A 81 2.69 -1.49 16.92
C PHE A 81 2.79 -1.07 15.47
N ASN A 82 3.53 0.01 15.21
CA ASN A 82 3.78 0.56 13.88
C ASN A 82 5.15 1.24 13.83
N PRO A 83 6.24 0.47 13.72
CA PRO A 83 7.61 0.99 13.78
C PRO A 83 8.11 1.53 12.44
N ILE A 84 7.34 1.38 11.34
CA ILE A 84 7.79 1.70 10.00
C ILE A 84 6.83 2.71 9.38
N GLU A 85 7.36 3.83 8.92
CA GLU A 85 6.69 4.81 8.05
C GLU A 85 7.64 5.18 6.91
N PHE A 86 7.09 5.45 5.73
CA PHE A 86 7.88 5.84 4.55
C PHE A 86 7.72 7.32 4.28
N GLY A 87 8.85 7.98 4.00
CA GLY A 87 8.93 9.34 3.50
C GLY A 87 9.53 9.38 2.10
N SER A 88 9.26 10.45 1.37
CA SER A 88 9.85 10.74 0.08
C SER A 88 10.04 12.24 -0.05
N TRP A 89 11.11 12.66 -0.70
CA TRP A 89 11.35 14.06 -1.06
C TRP A 89 11.09 14.35 -2.54
N MET A 90 10.83 13.32 -3.35
CA MET A 90 10.63 13.44 -4.79
C MET A 90 9.39 14.31 -5.09
N GLY A 91 9.62 15.45 -5.74
CA GLY A 91 8.58 16.46 -6.00
C GLY A 91 8.24 17.36 -4.83
N GLY A 92 8.95 17.24 -3.68
CA GLY A 92 8.82 18.11 -2.51
C GLY A 92 10.09 18.90 -2.18
N ASP A 93 11.23 18.45 -2.70
CA ASP A 93 12.53 19.11 -2.50
C ASP A 93 12.72 20.20 -3.56
N ARG A 94 12.67 21.46 -3.12
CA ARG A 94 12.80 22.65 -3.98
C ARG A 94 14.19 23.24 -3.92
N ASP A 95 15.08 22.69 -3.08
CA ASP A 95 16.42 23.22 -2.85
C ASP A 95 17.24 23.12 -4.15
N GLY A 96 17.58 24.29 -4.73
CA GLY A 96 18.30 24.37 -5.99
C GLY A 96 17.59 23.85 -7.24
N ASN A 97 16.32 23.38 -7.17
CA ASN A 97 15.60 22.85 -8.32
C ASN A 97 14.37 23.69 -8.69
N PRO A 98 14.47 24.59 -9.68
CA PRO A 98 13.36 25.43 -10.10
C PRO A 98 12.17 24.66 -10.72
N ASN A 99 12.38 23.41 -11.12
CA ASN A 99 11.33 22.57 -11.73
C ASN A 99 10.39 21.95 -10.69
N VAL A 100 10.74 22.01 -9.40
CA VAL A 100 9.85 21.54 -8.30
C VAL A 100 8.93 22.68 -7.88
N THR A 101 7.92 22.93 -8.69
CA THR A 101 6.89 23.94 -8.42
C THR A 101 5.81 23.42 -7.48
N ALA A 102 5.00 24.34 -6.90
CA ALA A 102 3.83 23.96 -6.09
C ALA A 102 2.84 23.07 -6.84
N GLU A 103 2.71 23.27 -8.17
CA GLU A 103 1.85 22.42 -9.00
C GLU A 103 2.41 21.00 -9.15
N VAL A 104 3.72 20.86 -9.34
CA VAL A 104 4.39 19.56 -9.38
C VAL A 104 4.22 18.85 -8.04
N THR A 105 4.47 19.54 -6.92
CA THR A 105 4.25 18.99 -5.57
C THR A 105 2.81 18.48 -5.40
N LYS A 106 1.82 19.28 -5.79
CA LYS A 106 0.41 18.90 -5.75
C LYS A 106 0.12 17.66 -6.59
N LYS A 107 0.66 17.59 -7.82
CA LYS A 107 0.50 16.43 -8.71
C LYS A 107 1.11 15.17 -8.10
N VAL A 108 2.30 15.26 -7.48
CA VAL A 108 2.97 14.14 -6.82
C VAL A 108 2.17 13.62 -5.63
N ILE A 109 1.65 14.50 -4.78
CA ILE A 109 0.78 14.12 -3.65
C ILE A 109 -0.47 13.40 -4.15
N LEU A 110 -1.09 13.93 -5.21
CA LEU A 110 -2.29 13.30 -5.80
C LEU A 110 -1.97 11.95 -6.44
N LEU A 111 -0.83 11.82 -7.12
CA LEU A 111 -0.39 10.56 -7.70
C LEU A 111 -0.15 9.50 -6.61
N SER A 112 0.54 9.86 -5.53
CA SER A 112 0.79 8.97 -4.39
C SER A 112 -0.52 8.49 -3.74
N ARG A 113 -1.51 9.39 -3.63
CA ARG A 113 -2.84 9.07 -3.11
C ARG A 113 -3.67 8.22 -4.07
N TRP A 114 -3.56 8.49 -5.36
CA TRP A 114 -4.20 7.70 -6.41
C TRP A 114 -3.72 6.25 -6.37
N GLU A 115 -2.41 6.04 -6.31
CA GLU A 115 -1.81 4.71 -6.25
C GLU A 115 -2.21 3.97 -4.97
N ALA A 116 -2.13 4.64 -3.81
CA ALA A 116 -2.57 4.05 -2.55
C ALA A 116 -4.05 3.60 -2.61
N ALA A 117 -4.95 4.45 -3.12
CA ALA A 117 -6.36 4.13 -3.22
C ALA A 117 -6.64 2.96 -4.17
N LYS A 118 -5.91 2.86 -5.28
CA LYS A 118 -5.97 1.74 -6.25
C LYS A 118 -5.54 0.43 -5.59
N LEU A 119 -4.43 0.44 -4.85
CA LEU A 119 -3.95 -0.72 -4.12
C LEU A 119 -4.95 -1.16 -3.04
N TYR A 120 -5.48 -0.22 -2.24
CA TYR A 120 -6.50 -0.56 -1.24
C TYR A 120 -7.77 -1.13 -1.89
N GLU A 121 -8.25 -0.59 -3.01
CA GLU A 121 -9.40 -1.16 -3.74
C GLU A 121 -9.14 -2.60 -4.14
N LYS A 122 -7.97 -2.89 -4.72
CA LYS A 122 -7.55 -4.25 -5.13
C LYS A 122 -7.61 -5.22 -3.96
N TYR A 123 -6.99 -4.87 -2.83
CA TYR A 123 -6.94 -5.76 -1.66
C TYR A 123 -8.28 -5.87 -0.93
N LEU A 124 -9.05 -4.78 -0.83
CA LEU A 124 -10.43 -4.83 -0.29
C LEU A 124 -11.33 -5.70 -1.16
N THR A 125 -11.18 -5.64 -2.49
CA THR A 125 -11.96 -6.49 -3.40
C THR A 125 -11.64 -7.96 -3.17
N LYS A 126 -10.36 -8.31 -2.99
CA LYS A 126 -9.94 -9.68 -2.64
C LYS A 126 -10.53 -10.11 -1.30
N LEU A 127 -10.42 -9.27 -0.28
CA LEU A 127 -10.95 -9.53 1.06
C LEU A 127 -12.48 -9.74 1.05
N ILE A 128 -13.21 -8.87 0.34
CA ILE A 128 -14.66 -8.96 0.19
C ILE A 128 -15.06 -10.28 -0.48
N ARG A 129 -14.32 -10.74 -1.49
CA ARG A 129 -14.58 -12.03 -2.16
C ARG A 129 -14.39 -13.22 -1.21
N SER A 130 -13.39 -13.15 -0.34
CA SER A 130 -13.07 -14.21 0.61
C SER A 130 -14.01 -14.28 1.81
N TYR A 131 -14.69 -13.19 2.15
CA TYR A 131 -15.48 -13.07 3.38
C TYR A 131 -16.98 -13.32 3.15
N SER A 132 -17.35 -14.59 2.94
CA SER A 132 -18.74 -15.03 2.73
C SER A 132 -19.43 -15.55 4.01
N MET A 133 -18.79 -15.38 5.20
CA MET A 133 -19.33 -15.90 6.45
C MET A 133 -20.62 -15.15 6.86
N GLU A 134 -21.59 -15.90 7.38
CA GLU A 134 -22.89 -15.39 7.82
C GLU A 134 -22.84 -14.82 9.27
N LYS A 135 -22.11 -15.52 10.15
CA LYS A 135 -22.02 -15.12 11.57
C LYS A 135 -21.19 -13.87 11.75
N CYS A 136 -21.78 -12.83 12.35
CA CYS A 136 -21.09 -11.57 12.65
C CYS A 136 -21.52 -10.98 13.97
N SER A 137 -20.78 -9.98 14.46
CA SER A 137 -21.12 -9.25 15.68
C SER A 137 -22.40 -8.43 15.55
N LYS A 138 -23.06 -8.16 16.69
CA LYS A 138 -24.23 -7.27 16.76
C LYS A 138 -23.95 -5.88 16.14
N LYS A 139 -22.72 -5.38 16.26
CA LYS A 139 -22.27 -4.09 15.72
C LYS A 139 -22.33 -4.07 14.18
N ILE A 140 -21.88 -5.13 13.51
CA ILE A 140 -22.00 -5.26 12.05
C ILE A 140 -23.46 -5.47 11.67
N LYS A 141 -24.18 -6.38 12.34
CA LYS A 141 -25.59 -6.68 12.04
C LYS A 141 -26.49 -5.44 12.08
N ARG A 142 -26.28 -4.53 13.05
CA ARG A 142 -27.01 -3.26 13.13
C ARG A 142 -26.77 -2.34 11.92
N LYS A 143 -25.57 -2.40 11.31
CA LYS A 143 -25.23 -1.54 10.16
C LYS A 143 -25.67 -2.09 8.82
N VAL A 144 -25.67 -3.42 8.67
CA VAL A 144 -25.96 -4.07 7.37
C VAL A 144 -27.38 -4.64 7.28
N GLY A 145 -28.10 -4.73 8.41
CA GLY A 145 -29.44 -5.34 8.46
C GLY A 145 -29.40 -6.87 8.28
N LYS A 146 -30.47 -7.42 7.68
CA LYS A 146 -30.55 -8.83 7.33
C LYS A 146 -29.67 -9.08 6.08
N SER A 147 -28.62 -9.87 6.22
CA SER A 147 -27.71 -10.24 5.13
C SER A 147 -27.10 -11.60 5.41
N PHE A 148 -27.00 -12.44 4.38
CA PHE A 148 -26.27 -13.71 4.44
C PHE A 148 -24.76 -13.52 4.37
N GLU A 149 -24.28 -12.36 3.88
CA GLU A 149 -22.87 -12.04 3.72
C GLU A 149 -22.52 -10.69 4.36
N PRO A 150 -22.69 -10.55 5.70
CA PRO A 150 -22.63 -9.28 6.39
C PRO A 150 -21.30 -8.56 6.26
N TYR A 151 -20.17 -9.28 6.22
CA TYR A 151 -18.85 -8.69 6.06
C TYR A 151 -18.67 -8.07 4.67
N ARG A 152 -19.18 -8.71 3.63
CA ARG A 152 -19.14 -8.18 2.26
C ARG A 152 -19.92 -6.89 2.15
N VAL A 153 -21.14 -6.88 2.67
CA VAL A 153 -22.00 -5.68 2.67
C VAL A 153 -21.36 -4.56 3.47
N PHE A 154 -20.76 -4.88 4.64
CA PHE A 154 -20.12 -3.90 5.51
C PHE A 154 -18.87 -3.25 4.88
N LEU A 155 -18.06 -4.00 4.11
CA LEU A 155 -16.81 -3.52 3.51
C LEU A 155 -17.00 -2.84 2.14
N ARG A 156 -18.11 -3.08 1.44
CA ARG A 156 -18.38 -2.46 0.13
C ARG A 156 -18.26 -0.93 0.14
N PRO A 157 -18.85 -0.18 1.09
CA PRO A 157 -18.72 1.28 1.10
C PRO A 157 -17.26 1.77 1.19
N LEU A 158 -16.41 1.06 1.95
CA LEU A 158 -14.99 1.39 2.05
C LEU A 158 -14.28 1.17 0.69
N ARG A 159 -14.52 0.02 0.06
CA ARG A 159 -13.98 -0.26 -1.29
C ARG A 159 -14.43 0.78 -2.30
N ASP A 160 -15.72 1.13 -2.30
CA ASP A 160 -16.30 2.08 -3.26
C ASP A 160 -15.76 3.50 -3.03
N LYS A 161 -15.45 3.86 -1.78
CA LYS A 161 -14.74 5.10 -1.46
C LYS A 161 -13.32 5.12 -2.03
N MET A 162 -12.57 3.99 -1.98
CA MET A 162 -11.25 3.88 -2.62
C MET A 162 -11.36 4.05 -4.14
N ARG A 163 -12.33 3.36 -4.75
CA ARG A 163 -12.62 3.49 -6.19
C ARG A 163 -12.95 4.92 -6.59
N THR A 164 -13.80 5.59 -5.84
CA THR A 164 -14.16 6.98 -6.08
C THR A 164 -12.93 7.89 -5.96
N THR A 165 -12.09 7.64 -4.95
CA THR A 165 -10.88 8.43 -4.71
C THR A 165 -9.93 8.35 -5.91
N HIS A 166 -9.53 7.14 -6.33
CA HIS A 166 -8.57 7.06 -7.42
C HIS A 166 -9.16 7.52 -8.77
N ARG A 167 -10.43 7.23 -9.09
CA ARG A 167 -11.06 7.69 -10.32
C ARG A 167 -11.20 9.21 -10.39
N SER A 168 -11.56 9.85 -9.27
CA SER A 168 -11.68 11.31 -9.23
C SER A 168 -10.31 11.98 -9.40
N ILE A 169 -9.26 11.44 -8.76
CA ILE A 169 -7.90 11.95 -8.91
C ILE A 169 -7.41 11.75 -10.36
N GLU A 170 -7.66 10.60 -10.96
CA GLU A 170 -7.31 10.31 -12.35
C GLU A 170 -7.97 11.33 -13.30
N GLN A 171 -9.27 11.57 -13.15
CA GLN A 171 -10.00 12.58 -13.93
C GLN A 171 -9.41 13.99 -13.74
N TYR A 172 -9.01 14.34 -12.51
CA TYR A 172 -8.34 15.63 -12.27
C TYR A 172 -6.97 15.71 -12.95
N LEU A 173 -6.17 14.67 -12.88
CA LEU A 173 -4.83 14.66 -13.50
C LEU A 173 -4.88 14.73 -15.02
N VAL A 174 -5.88 14.08 -15.65
CA VAL A 174 -6.03 14.03 -17.11
C VAL A 174 -6.79 15.24 -17.62
N SER A 175 -7.98 15.53 -17.11
CA SER A 175 -8.92 16.51 -17.67
C SER A 175 -9.16 17.74 -16.80
N LYS A 176 -8.41 17.88 -15.69
CA LYS A 176 -8.53 19.00 -14.75
C LYS A 176 -9.93 19.17 -14.11
N LYS A 177 -10.76 18.11 -14.15
CA LYS A 177 -12.06 18.14 -13.51
C LYS A 177 -11.92 18.41 -12.01
N PRO A 178 -12.64 19.37 -11.42
CA PRO A 178 -12.51 19.71 -10.01
C PRO A 178 -12.71 18.52 -9.07
N LEU A 179 -11.87 18.43 -8.01
CA LEU A 179 -11.96 17.40 -6.99
C LEU A 179 -12.99 17.79 -5.92
N ASP A 180 -13.96 16.92 -5.65
CA ASP A 180 -14.80 17.04 -4.46
C ASP A 180 -14.14 16.29 -3.28
N ASN A 181 -13.40 17.03 -2.47
CA ASN A 181 -12.65 16.48 -1.34
C ASN A 181 -13.52 15.71 -0.34
N ARG A 182 -14.83 15.99 -0.25
CA ARG A 182 -15.75 15.28 0.67
C ARG A 182 -15.96 13.82 0.27
N LYS A 183 -15.82 13.53 -1.03
CA LYS A 183 -15.97 12.18 -1.58
C LYS A 183 -14.68 11.37 -1.52
N LEU A 184 -13.56 12.03 -1.32
CA LEU A 184 -12.26 11.37 -1.30
C LEU A 184 -11.96 10.74 0.07
N LEU A 185 -11.04 9.80 0.06
CA LEU A 185 -10.43 9.28 1.27
C LEU A 185 -9.54 10.37 1.89
N ASN A 186 -9.80 10.79 3.12
CA ASN A 186 -9.14 11.94 3.73
C ASN A 186 -8.26 11.58 4.93
N SER A 187 -8.44 10.42 5.51
CA SER A 187 -7.66 10.02 6.68
C SER A 187 -7.39 8.51 6.73
N ARG A 188 -6.30 8.13 7.37
CA ARG A 188 -5.94 6.75 7.69
C ARG A 188 -7.04 6.06 8.51
N GLU A 189 -7.68 6.79 9.40
CA GLU A 189 -8.73 6.25 10.26
C GLU A 189 -9.99 5.81 9.49
N GLU A 190 -10.27 6.44 8.36
CA GLU A 190 -11.37 6.00 7.49
C GLU A 190 -11.13 4.59 6.93
N ILE A 191 -9.87 4.18 6.78
CA ILE A 191 -9.49 2.82 6.39
C ILE A 191 -9.53 1.89 7.61
N LEU A 192 -8.84 2.30 8.68
CA LEU A 192 -8.60 1.43 9.83
C LEU A 192 -9.86 1.15 10.66
N LYS A 193 -10.75 2.15 10.82
CA LYS A 193 -11.95 2.02 11.66
C LYS A 193 -12.88 0.88 11.20
N PRO A 194 -13.26 0.77 9.92
CA PRO A 194 -14.05 -0.36 9.44
C PRO A 194 -13.33 -1.70 9.58
N LEU A 195 -12.02 -1.76 9.28
CA LEU A 195 -11.23 -2.99 9.37
C LEU A 195 -11.10 -3.49 10.81
N ARG A 196 -10.97 -2.59 11.80
CA ARG A 196 -11.00 -2.96 13.24
C ARG A 196 -12.34 -3.57 13.63
N VAL A 197 -13.46 -2.99 13.17
CA VAL A 197 -14.80 -3.54 13.45
C VAL A 197 -14.95 -4.95 12.89
N VAL A 198 -14.46 -5.20 11.67
CA VAL A 198 -14.46 -6.54 11.07
C VAL A 198 -13.60 -7.49 11.88
N ARG A 199 -12.39 -7.07 12.26
CA ARG A 199 -11.46 -7.87 13.05
C ARG A 199 -12.05 -8.26 14.41
N GLU A 200 -12.59 -7.29 15.16
CA GLU A 200 -13.27 -7.52 16.44
C GLU A 200 -14.43 -8.52 16.27
N SER A 201 -15.19 -8.39 15.19
CA SER A 201 -16.32 -9.29 14.90
C SER A 201 -15.84 -10.72 14.61
N LEU A 202 -14.76 -10.89 13.88
CA LEU A 202 -14.16 -12.21 13.60
C LEU A 202 -13.64 -12.86 14.89
N GLU A 203 -12.90 -12.09 15.72
CA GLU A 203 -12.40 -12.56 17.01
C GLU A 203 -13.56 -13.00 17.93
N GLN A 204 -14.66 -12.25 18.01
CA GLN A 204 -15.87 -12.59 18.79
C GLN A 204 -16.59 -13.87 18.30
N ASN A 205 -16.41 -14.24 17.04
CA ASN A 205 -17.03 -15.43 16.46
C ASN A 205 -16.01 -16.58 16.27
N GLN A 206 -14.92 -16.61 17.04
CA GLN A 206 -13.90 -17.67 17.04
C GLN A 206 -13.20 -17.86 15.69
N ASN A 207 -13.04 -16.78 14.95
CA ASN A 207 -12.35 -16.74 13.64
C ASN A 207 -11.02 -15.98 13.72
N GLU A 208 -10.21 -16.22 14.77
CA GLU A 208 -8.94 -15.54 15.00
C GLU A 208 -7.94 -15.76 13.86
N ASN A 209 -7.96 -16.95 13.24
CA ASN A 209 -7.11 -17.26 12.10
C ASN A 209 -7.39 -16.32 10.91
N ILE A 210 -8.67 -16.05 10.64
CA ILE A 210 -9.10 -15.13 9.58
C ILE A 210 -8.78 -13.69 9.97
N ALA A 211 -9.01 -13.32 11.23
CA ALA A 211 -8.74 -11.99 11.77
C ALA A 211 -7.24 -11.63 11.75
N SER A 212 -6.35 -12.63 11.88
CA SER A 212 -4.89 -12.48 11.83
C SER A 212 -4.26 -12.70 10.45
N GLY A 213 -5.05 -13.02 9.44
CA GLY A 213 -4.64 -13.25 8.07
C GLY A 213 -4.56 -11.97 7.23
N GLU A 214 -5.15 -12.00 6.03
CA GLU A 214 -5.14 -10.91 5.04
C GLU A 214 -5.73 -9.59 5.57
N LEU A 215 -6.70 -9.66 6.48
CA LEU A 215 -7.27 -8.48 7.14
C LEU A 215 -6.22 -7.74 7.97
N LEU A 216 -5.46 -8.46 8.77
CA LEU A 216 -4.38 -7.87 9.58
C LEU A 216 -3.28 -7.30 8.70
N ASP A 217 -2.95 -7.97 7.60
CA ASP A 217 -1.97 -7.47 6.63
C ASP A 217 -2.42 -6.16 5.99
N LEU A 218 -3.71 -6.05 5.62
CA LEU A 218 -4.27 -4.81 5.09
C LEU A 218 -4.25 -3.69 6.13
N MET A 219 -4.55 -4.02 7.40
CA MET A 219 -4.44 -3.05 8.50
C MET A 219 -2.99 -2.58 8.73
N ARG A 220 -2.01 -3.47 8.62
CA ARG A 220 -0.57 -3.14 8.72
C ARG A 220 -0.15 -2.20 7.59
N ARG A 221 -0.56 -2.50 6.36
CA ARG A 221 -0.35 -1.59 5.21
C ARG A 221 -0.96 -0.21 5.46
N ALA A 222 -2.22 -0.16 5.92
CA ALA A 222 -2.88 1.10 6.21
C ALA A 222 -2.21 1.92 7.32
N LYS A 223 -1.60 1.25 8.32
CA LYS A 223 -0.82 1.92 9.37
C LYS A 223 0.50 2.46 8.82
N CYS A 224 1.19 1.70 7.98
CA CYS A 224 2.51 2.02 7.46
C CYS A 224 2.44 3.08 6.36
N PHE A 225 1.57 2.90 5.36
CA PHE A 225 1.48 3.76 4.17
C PHE A 225 0.44 4.90 4.31
N GLY A 226 -0.57 4.74 5.16
CA GLY A 226 -1.63 5.75 5.30
C GLY A 226 -2.49 5.87 4.04
N ILE A 227 -2.87 7.12 3.71
CA ILE A 227 -3.66 7.44 2.51
C ILE A 227 -2.81 7.79 1.30
N ASN A 228 -1.51 7.98 1.49
CA ASN A 228 -0.49 8.17 0.47
C ASN A 228 0.57 7.09 0.69
N LEU A 229 1.21 6.57 -0.35
CA LEU A 229 2.22 5.52 -0.22
C LEU A 229 3.45 5.95 0.58
N ALA A 230 3.79 7.25 0.53
CA ALA A 230 4.84 7.86 1.31
C ALA A 230 4.43 9.26 1.76
N ARG A 231 4.92 9.70 2.90
CA ARG A 231 4.83 11.11 3.30
C ARG A 231 5.75 11.93 2.41
N LEU A 232 5.26 13.06 1.92
CA LEU A 232 6.09 13.97 1.14
C LEU A 232 6.74 14.99 2.07
N ASP A 233 8.07 14.98 2.11
CA ASP A 233 8.86 16.00 2.78
C ASP A 233 9.02 17.19 1.85
N ILE A 234 8.63 18.37 2.32
CA ILE A 234 8.81 19.63 1.60
C ILE A 234 10.05 20.31 2.16
N ARG A 235 11.03 20.54 1.29
CA ARG A 235 12.30 21.21 1.60
C ARG A 235 12.43 22.47 0.77
N GLN A 236 12.96 23.52 1.41
CA GLN A 236 13.15 24.84 0.81
C GLN A 236 14.41 25.48 1.38
N GLU A 237 15.13 26.24 0.59
CA GLU A 237 16.23 27.09 1.05
C GLU A 237 15.74 28.08 2.13
N SER A 238 16.53 28.26 3.19
CA SER A 238 16.19 29.14 4.32
C SER A 238 15.96 30.60 3.90
N ILE A 239 16.70 31.08 2.91
CA ILE A 239 16.60 32.44 2.36
C ILE A 239 15.20 32.74 1.79
N ARG A 240 14.44 31.72 1.39
CA ARG A 240 13.08 31.89 0.86
C ARG A 240 11.98 31.84 1.93
N HIS A 241 12.36 31.72 3.19
CA HIS A 241 11.45 31.75 4.34
C HIS A 241 11.39 33.10 5.04
N SER A 242 12.22 34.07 4.61
CA SER A 242 12.25 35.44 5.12
C SER A 242 11.28 36.37 4.39
#